data_0fee18ff13884c7a375cd1c1d6dbf1f1
#
_entry.id   0fee18ff13884c7a375cd1c1d6dbf1f1
#
_cell.length_a   1.000
_cell.length_b   1.000
_cell.length_c   1.000
_cell.angle_alpha   90.00
_cell.angle_beta   90.00
_cell.angle_gamma   90.00
#
_symmetry.space_group_name_H-M   'P 1'
#
loop_
_entity.id
_entity.type
_entity.pdbx_description
1 polymer ?
#
loop_
_entity_poly.entity_id
_entity_poly.type
_entity_poly.pdbx_seq_one_letter_code
_entity_poly.pdbx_strand_id
1 'polypeptide(L)'
;NQPGHLNTHNFDPQVQNGVVHQGIVYQMSRFADFLGTLKSKADPTGGNLLDNTLVFFSSDCSEGWNHSIQGQPMIVAGRGGGYLKPQSVHYASNGGNPTDVLLTMLRHFDPAAPSVGAGNPMSTTPFMDIVA
;
A
#
# COMPACT_ATOMS: atom_id res chain seq x y z
N ASN A 1 -19.81 -21.39 4.60
CA ASN A 1 -18.89 -20.24 4.52
C ASN A 1 -17.67 -20.65 3.67
N GLN A 2 -17.59 -20.16 2.45
CA GLN A 2 -16.37 -20.37 1.66
C GLN A 2 -15.26 -19.49 2.22
N PRO A 3 -14.01 -19.98 2.28
CA PRO A 3 -12.86 -19.16 2.62
C PRO A 3 -12.76 -17.92 1.71
N GLY A 4 -12.36 -16.79 2.25
CA GLY A 4 -12.26 -15.53 1.50
C GLY A 4 -11.49 -15.66 0.18
N HIS A 5 -10.42 -16.43 0.16
CA HIS A 5 -9.63 -16.72 -1.03
C HIS A 5 -10.46 -17.37 -2.16
N LEU A 6 -11.31 -18.36 -1.85
CA LEU A 6 -12.16 -18.98 -2.87
C LEU A 6 -13.20 -18.02 -3.44
N ASN A 7 -13.67 -17.06 -2.65
CA ASN A 7 -14.59 -16.05 -3.15
C ASN A 7 -13.95 -15.11 -4.16
N THR A 8 -12.67 -14.79 -4.02
CA THR A 8 -11.96 -13.93 -4.98
C THR A 8 -11.79 -14.56 -6.36
N HIS A 9 -11.82 -15.90 -6.45
CA HIS A 9 -11.80 -16.63 -7.71
C HIS A 9 -13.16 -16.77 -8.39
N ASN A 10 -14.24 -16.32 -7.76
CA ASN A 10 -15.57 -16.44 -8.31
C ASN A 10 -15.92 -15.24 -9.19
N PHE A 11 -16.30 -15.52 -10.44
CA PHE A 11 -16.71 -14.50 -11.42
C PHE A 11 -18.12 -13.96 -11.22
N ASP A 12 -18.93 -14.57 -10.34
CA ASP A 12 -20.29 -14.12 -10.11
C ASP A 12 -20.29 -12.67 -9.59
N PRO A 13 -20.90 -11.71 -10.32
CA PRO A 13 -20.96 -10.32 -9.89
C PRO A 13 -21.61 -10.14 -8.52
N GLN A 14 -22.50 -11.00 -8.11
CA GLN A 14 -23.13 -10.95 -6.79
C GLN A 14 -22.11 -11.33 -5.69
N VAL A 15 -21.23 -12.28 -5.95
CA VAL A 15 -20.15 -12.64 -5.02
C VAL A 15 -19.11 -11.52 -4.96
N GLN A 16 -18.68 -10.98 -6.11
CA GLN A 16 -17.69 -9.91 -6.17
C GLN A 16 -18.21 -8.62 -5.50
N ASN A 17 -19.42 -8.18 -5.83
CA ASN A 17 -20.02 -6.97 -5.26
C ASN A 17 -20.60 -7.19 -3.85
N GLY A 18 -20.79 -8.42 -3.44
CA GLY A 18 -21.28 -8.80 -2.12
C GLY A 18 -20.16 -9.14 -1.15
N VAL A 19 -19.80 -10.41 -1.07
CA VAL A 19 -18.88 -10.93 -0.03
C VAL A 19 -17.45 -10.38 -0.18
N VAL A 20 -16.93 -10.28 -1.42
CA VAL A 20 -15.59 -9.77 -1.66
C VAL A 20 -15.51 -8.29 -1.31
N HIS A 21 -16.46 -7.49 -1.81
CA HIS A 21 -16.55 -6.06 -1.49
C HIS A 21 -16.65 -5.81 0.02
N GLN A 22 -17.53 -6.55 0.72
CA GLN A 22 -17.66 -6.44 2.18
C GLN A 22 -16.35 -6.79 2.90
N GLY A 23 -15.64 -7.82 2.41
CA GLY A 23 -14.32 -8.19 2.92
C GLY A 23 -13.30 -7.06 2.77
N ILE A 24 -13.26 -6.42 1.61
CA ILE A 24 -12.37 -5.26 1.35
C ILE A 24 -12.75 -4.09 2.27
N VAL A 25 -14.03 -3.75 2.37
CA VAL A 25 -14.51 -2.68 3.28
C VAL A 25 -14.10 -2.96 4.72
N TYR A 26 -14.24 -4.20 5.18
CA TYR A 26 -13.79 -4.59 6.51
C TYR A 26 -12.28 -4.40 6.70
N GLN A 27 -11.46 -4.87 5.74
CA GLN A 27 -10.00 -4.70 5.79
C GLN A 27 -9.62 -3.22 5.82
N MET A 28 -10.24 -2.39 4.96
CA MET A 28 -10.00 -0.96 4.92
C MET A 28 -10.41 -0.25 6.21
N SER A 29 -11.50 -0.67 6.85
CA SER A 29 -11.89 -0.13 8.15
C SER A 29 -10.87 -0.47 9.24
N ARG A 30 -10.33 -1.71 9.25
CA ARG A 30 -9.27 -2.10 10.20
C ARG A 30 -7.97 -1.35 9.94
N PHE A 31 -7.63 -1.12 8.67
CA PHE A 31 -6.47 -0.31 8.32
C PHE A 31 -6.64 1.15 8.78
N ALA A 32 -7.82 1.73 8.59
CA ALA A 32 -8.12 3.07 9.08
C ALA A 32 -8.04 3.17 10.62
N ASP A 33 -8.56 2.18 11.36
CA ASP A 33 -8.44 2.11 12.82
C ASP A 33 -6.96 2.02 13.26
N PHE A 34 -6.15 1.25 12.55
CA PHE A 34 -4.71 1.14 12.80
C PHE A 34 -4.02 2.50 12.62
N LEU A 35 -4.27 3.19 11.50
CA LEU A 35 -3.73 4.53 11.27
C LEU A 35 -4.21 5.53 12.32
N GLY A 36 -5.49 5.46 12.72
CA GLY A 36 -6.05 6.26 13.81
C GLY A 36 -5.34 6.02 15.15
N THR A 37 -5.01 4.76 15.44
CA THR A 37 -4.24 4.39 16.63
C THR A 37 -2.85 5.01 16.60
N LEU A 38 -2.10 4.89 15.49
CA LEU A 38 -0.78 5.51 15.35
C LEU A 38 -0.87 7.04 15.51
N LYS A 39 -1.87 7.67 14.88
CA LYS A 39 -2.09 9.11 14.95
C LYS A 39 -2.42 9.60 16.37
N SER A 40 -3.10 8.77 17.18
CA SER A 40 -3.49 9.12 18.55
C SER A 40 -2.37 9.01 19.58
N LYS A 41 -1.24 8.40 19.24
CA LYS A 41 -0.12 8.16 20.15
C LYS A 41 0.99 9.16 19.90
N ALA A 42 1.40 9.88 20.93
CA ALA A 42 2.57 10.75 20.87
C ALA A 42 3.84 9.93 20.62
N ASP A 43 4.72 10.48 19.78
CA ASP A 43 6.06 9.92 19.55
C ASP A 43 7.07 10.67 20.45
N PRO A 44 7.97 9.96 21.16
CA PRO A 44 9.00 10.59 21.97
C PRO A 44 9.93 11.53 21.20
N THR A 45 10.06 11.35 19.90
CA THR A 45 10.88 12.19 19.01
C THR A 45 10.15 13.44 18.50
N GLY A 46 8.86 13.57 18.81
CA GLY A 46 7.99 14.68 18.42
C GLY A 46 6.86 14.27 17.48
N GLY A 47 5.75 14.99 17.53
CA GLY A 47 4.55 14.66 16.77
C GLY A 47 3.83 13.40 17.29
N ASN A 48 3.33 12.60 16.40
CA ASN A 48 2.67 11.33 16.71
C ASN A 48 3.35 10.17 15.95
N LEU A 49 3.02 8.92 16.34
CA LEU A 49 3.66 7.75 15.71
C LEU A 49 3.44 7.70 14.19
N LEU A 50 2.29 8.16 13.67
CA LEU A 50 2.06 8.17 12.24
C LEU A 50 2.95 9.18 11.50
N ASP A 51 3.30 10.31 12.14
CA ASP A 51 4.21 11.29 11.54
C ASP A 51 5.61 10.71 11.28
N ASN A 52 6.04 9.79 12.14
CA ASN A 52 7.38 9.21 12.12
C ASN A 52 7.45 7.79 11.53
N THR A 53 6.32 7.27 11.05
CA THR A 53 6.21 5.91 10.49
C THR A 53 5.96 5.97 8.98
N LEU A 54 6.44 4.96 8.26
CA LEU A 54 6.00 4.62 6.91
C LEU A 54 5.13 3.37 6.98
N VAL A 55 3.89 3.47 6.54
CA VAL A 55 2.94 2.36 6.48
C VAL A 55 2.64 2.05 5.03
N PHE A 56 2.78 0.80 4.65
CA PHE A 56 2.43 0.30 3.31
C PHE A 56 1.31 -0.72 3.42
N PHE A 57 0.28 -0.55 2.61
CA PHE A 57 -0.82 -1.49 2.48
C PHE A 57 -1.07 -1.76 1.00
N SER A 58 -1.13 -3.02 0.64
CA SER A 58 -1.36 -3.47 -0.72
C SER A 58 -2.01 -4.85 -0.72
N SER A 59 -2.32 -5.36 -1.89
CA SER A 59 -2.69 -6.74 -2.16
C SER A 59 -1.60 -7.43 -2.96
N ASP A 60 -1.57 -8.74 -2.97
CA ASP A 60 -0.70 -9.56 -3.82
C ASP A 60 -1.13 -9.51 -5.31
N CYS A 61 -2.39 -9.19 -5.56
CA CYS A 61 -2.93 -9.00 -6.91
C CYS A 61 -4.03 -7.93 -6.91
N SER A 62 -4.36 -7.41 -8.10
CA SER A 62 -5.49 -6.48 -8.29
C SER A 62 -6.82 -7.21 -8.42
N GLU A 63 -6.82 -8.32 -9.15
CA GLU A 63 -8.00 -9.16 -9.39
C GLU A 63 -7.71 -10.59 -8.96
N GLY A 64 -8.44 -11.08 -7.96
CA GLY A 64 -8.18 -12.40 -7.38
C GLY A 64 -8.47 -13.57 -8.31
N TRP A 65 -9.36 -13.40 -9.30
CA TRP A 65 -9.79 -14.49 -10.15
C TRP A 65 -8.71 -14.93 -11.17
N ASN A 66 -7.90 -14.00 -11.68
CA ASN A 66 -6.86 -14.25 -12.67
C ASN A 66 -5.45 -13.93 -12.15
N HIS A 67 -5.33 -13.51 -10.88
CA HIS A 67 -4.09 -13.06 -10.26
C HIS A 67 -3.41 -11.92 -11.04
N SER A 68 -4.20 -11.04 -11.64
CA SER A 68 -3.67 -9.87 -12.33
C SER A 68 -2.94 -8.95 -11.37
N ILE A 69 -1.80 -8.44 -11.79
CA ILE A 69 -1.06 -7.37 -11.09
C ILE A 69 -1.26 -6.01 -11.75
N GLN A 70 -2.08 -5.93 -12.80
CA GLN A 70 -2.37 -4.67 -13.48
C GLN A 70 -3.33 -3.81 -12.67
N GLY A 71 -2.98 -2.55 -12.44
CA GLY A 71 -3.77 -1.68 -11.58
C GLY A 71 -3.76 -2.07 -10.10
N GLN A 72 -2.68 -2.72 -9.63
CA GLN A 72 -2.55 -3.16 -8.24
C GLN A 72 -2.71 -1.98 -7.28
N PRO A 73 -3.65 -2.07 -6.31
CA PRO A 73 -3.86 -0.99 -5.36
C PRO A 73 -2.71 -0.93 -4.35
N MET A 74 -2.21 0.28 -4.11
CA MET A 74 -1.21 0.55 -3.07
C MET A 74 -1.60 1.78 -2.28
N ILE A 75 -1.44 1.71 -0.97
CA ILE A 75 -1.61 2.83 -0.07
C ILE A 75 -0.33 3.00 0.73
N VAL A 76 0.22 4.21 0.68
CA VAL A 76 1.31 4.62 1.55
C VAL A 76 0.77 5.67 2.51
N ALA A 77 0.94 5.44 3.79
CA ALA A 77 0.49 6.36 4.84
C ALA A 77 1.63 6.65 5.82
N GLY A 78 1.46 7.75 6.58
CA GLY A 78 2.51 8.26 7.44
C GLY A 78 3.47 9.18 6.70
N ARG A 79 4.43 9.75 7.43
CA ARG A 79 5.35 10.75 6.88
C ARG A 79 6.82 10.36 6.96
N GLY A 80 7.15 9.27 7.67
CA GLY A 80 8.54 8.87 7.87
C GLY A 80 9.43 10.01 8.39
N GLY A 81 8.98 10.75 9.41
CA GLY A 81 9.73 11.88 9.94
C GLY A 81 9.86 13.09 8.99
N GLY A 82 8.97 13.21 8.01
CA GLY A 82 9.00 14.29 7.00
C GLY A 82 9.53 13.85 5.62
N TYR A 83 9.91 12.59 5.46
CA TYR A 83 10.38 12.05 4.20
C TYR A 83 9.30 12.08 3.09
N LEU A 84 8.05 11.82 3.46
CA LEU A 84 6.92 11.90 2.52
C LEU A 84 6.21 13.26 2.60
N LYS A 85 5.71 13.72 1.46
CA LYS A 85 4.89 14.93 1.37
C LYS A 85 3.64 14.83 2.24
N PRO A 86 3.26 15.91 2.96
CA PRO A 86 2.03 15.94 3.75
C PRO A 86 0.81 16.15 2.84
N GLN A 87 0.36 15.11 2.15
CA GLN A 87 -0.75 15.20 1.21
C GLN A 87 -1.58 13.92 1.21
N SER A 88 -2.82 14.06 0.78
CA SER A 88 -3.70 12.95 0.45
C SER A 88 -3.97 13.01 -1.05
N VAL A 89 -3.26 12.20 -1.81
CA VAL A 89 -3.29 12.23 -3.28
C VAL A 89 -3.47 10.82 -3.82
N HIS A 90 -4.28 10.71 -4.86
CA HIS A 90 -4.39 9.51 -5.67
C HIS A 90 -3.50 9.66 -6.92
N TYR A 91 -2.57 8.74 -7.09
CA TYR A 91 -1.75 8.63 -8.28
C TYR A 91 -2.26 7.48 -9.15
N ALA A 92 -2.64 7.79 -10.39
CA ALA A 92 -2.90 6.80 -11.42
C ALA A 92 -1.61 6.63 -12.24
N SER A 93 -0.83 5.62 -11.93
CA SER A 93 0.41 5.34 -12.65
C SER A 93 0.16 4.30 -13.74
N ASN A 94 -0.01 4.76 -14.98
CA ASN A 94 -0.07 3.86 -16.12
C ASN A 94 1.33 3.40 -16.49
N GLY A 95 1.62 2.11 -16.30
CA GLY A 95 2.90 1.49 -16.65
C GLY A 95 4.01 1.63 -15.60
N GLY A 96 3.70 2.11 -14.39
CA GLY A 96 4.64 2.10 -13.27
C GLY A 96 4.85 0.68 -12.71
N ASN A 97 6.03 0.47 -12.11
CA ASN A 97 6.33 -0.78 -11.43
C ASN A 97 5.96 -0.63 -9.93
N PRO A 98 5.13 -1.53 -9.36
CA PRO A 98 4.79 -1.50 -7.94
C PRO A 98 6.01 -1.45 -7.01
N THR A 99 7.11 -2.07 -7.39
CA THR A 99 8.36 -2.05 -6.62
C THR A 99 9.05 -0.69 -6.59
N ASP A 100 8.68 0.26 -7.45
CA ASP A 100 9.20 1.64 -7.38
C ASP A 100 8.78 2.32 -6.07
N VAL A 101 7.56 2.05 -5.59
CA VAL A 101 7.08 2.53 -4.29
C VAL A 101 7.86 1.88 -3.15
N LEU A 102 8.13 0.58 -3.23
CA LEU A 102 8.91 -0.14 -2.22
C LEU A 102 10.36 0.35 -2.18
N LEU A 103 10.98 0.63 -3.34
CA LEU A 103 12.31 1.22 -3.40
C LEU A 103 12.33 2.63 -2.78
N THR A 104 11.29 3.43 -3.01
CA THR A 104 11.16 4.74 -2.38
C THR A 104 11.14 4.61 -0.86
N MET A 105 10.36 3.70 -0.32
CA MET A 105 10.30 3.46 1.13
C MET A 105 11.63 2.91 1.67
N LEU A 106 12.28 2.00 0.95
CA LEU A 106 13.59 1.45 1.34
C LEU A 106 14.64 2.56 1.42
N ARG A 107 14.66 3.49 0.47
CA ARG A 107 15.63 4.62 0.45
C ARG A 107 15.45 5.63 1.57
N HIS A 108 14.33 5.60 2.27
CA HIS A 108 14.21 6.34 3.53
C HIS A 108 15.18 5.82 4.60
N PHE A 109 15.39 4.50 4.66
CA PHE A 109 16.25 3.83 5.64
C PHE A 109 17.68 3.62 5.12
N ASP A 110 17.79 3.34 3.82
CA ASP A 110 19.07 3.17 3.11
C ASP A 110 19.07 4.01 1.82
N PRO A 111 19.49 5.28 1.89
CA PRO A 111 19.52 6.17 0.71
C PRO A 111 20.37 5.65 -0.45
N ALA A 112 21.33 4.76 -0.17
CA ALA A 112 22.22 4.17 -1.17
C ALA A 112 21.67 2.87 -1.78
N ALA A 113 20.51 2.38 -1.34
CA ALA A 113 19.91 1.17 -1.87
C ALA A 113 19.78 1.24 -3.42
N PRO A 114 20.46 0.35 -4.17
CA PRO A 114 20.47 0.45 -5.63
C PRO A 114 19.18 -0.03 -6.26
N SER A 115 18.51 -0.99 -5.63
CA SER A 115 17.32 -1.66 -6.17
C SER A 115 16.52 -2.35 -5.08
N VAL A 116 15.30 -2.76 -5.42
CA VAL A 116 14.47 -3.67 -4.63
C VAL A 116 13.81 -4.68 -5.56
N GLY A 117 13.65 -5.92 -5.08
CA GLY A 117 13.12 -7.03 -5.87
C GLY A 117 14.21 -7.77 -6.65
N ALA A 118 13.78 -8.73 -7.47
CA ALA A 118 14.64 -9.54 -8.33
C ALA A 118 13.92 -9.85 -9.65
N GLY A 119 14.67 -9.99 -10.76
CA GLY A 119 14.12 -10.26 -12.07
C GLY A 119 13.19 -9.14 -12.56
N ASN A 120 12.08 -9.50 -13.16
CA ASN A 120 10.97 -8.59 -13.45
C ASN A 120 9.86 -8.93 -12.43
N PRO A 121 9.68 -8.16 -11.36
CA PRO A 121 9.57 -6.70 -11.26
C PRO A 121 10.64 -5.98 -10.42
N MET A 122 11.91 -6.23 -10.62
CA MET A 122 12.95 -5.45 -9.94
C MET A 122 12.82 -3.96 -10.27
N SER A 123 12.94 -3.09 -9.25
CA SER A 123 13.00 -1.64 -9.42
C SER A 123 14.39 -1.10 -9.11
N THR A 124 14.85 -0.18 -9.95
CA THR A 124 16.04 0.65 -9.75
C THR A 124 15.71 2.14 -9.70
N THR A 125 14.45 2.50 -9.97
CA THR A 125 13.96 3.88 -10.03
C THR A 125 12.87 4.08 -8.98
N PRO A 126 13.10 4.91 -7.95
CA PRO A 126 12.08 5.17 -6.93
C PRO A 126 10.94 6.03 -7.49
N PHE A 127 9.77 5.89 -6.89
CA PHE A 127 8.60 6.73 -7.16
C PHE A 127 8.71 8.04 -6.37
N MET A 128 9.32 9.06 -6.98
CA MET A 128 9.67 10.30 -6.29
C MET A 128 8.48 11.26 -6.07
N ASP A 129 7.33 11.03 -6.70
CA ASP A 129 6.18 11.94 -6.60
C ASP A 129 5.65 12.08 -5.17
N ILE A 130 5.88 11.10 -4.31
CA ILE A 130 5.47 11.10 -2.91
C ILE A 130 6.54 11.63 -1.94
N VAL A 131 7.77 11.84 -2.39
CA VAL A 131 8.89 12.29 -1.55
C VAL A 131 8.86 13.83 -1.40
N ALA A 132 9.13 14.32 -0.16
CA ALA A 132 9.15 15.74 0.19
C ALA A 132 10.36 16.50 -0.38
#